data_ee9f268c504c10c5be4e2144e5af2580
#
_entry.id   ee9f268c504c10c5be4e2144e5af2580
#
_cell.length_a   1.000
_cell.length_b   1.000
_cell.length_c   1.000
_cell.angle_alpha   90.00
_cell.angle_beta   90.00
_cell.angle_gamma   90.00
#
_symmetry.space_group_name_H-M   'P 1'
#
loop_
_entity.id
_entity.type
_entity.pdbx_description
1 polymer ?
#
loop_
_entity_poly.entity_id
_entity_poly.type
_entity_poly.pdbx_seq_one_letter_code
_entity_poly.pdbx_strand_id
1 'polypeptide(L)'
;MFEAFRRQFSTDLAIDLGTANTLIYVRGKGIVLDEPSVVSIRHEGGPQGKKTIQAVGKEAKAMLGKVPGNIEAIRPMKDGVIADFTVTEQMLKQFIKMVHPRSMFKPSPRIIICVPCGSTQVERRAIRESALGAGASEVYLIEEPMAAAIGAGLPVSDASGSMVVDIGGGTTEVGVISLGGMVYKGSVRVGGDRFDDAIIAYIRRNYGMLIGEPTAEAIKKNIGSAFPGSEVKEMEVKGRNLSEGVPRSFTISSNEILEALTDPLNSIVSAVKSALEQTPPELGADIAERGMMLTGGGALLRDLDRLLAEETGLPVLVAEEPLTCVVRGCGMALERMERLGTIFTSE
;
A
#
# COMPACT_ATOMS: atom_id res chain seq x y z
N MET A 1 33.83 -10.67 -9.66
CA MET A 1 34.28 -9.68 -10.67
C MET A 1 33.17 -9.27 -11.62
N PHE A 2 32.41 -10.18 -12.22
CA PHE A 2 31.29 -9.88 -13.13
C PHE A 2 30.11 -9.14 -12.43
N GLU A 3 29.79 -9.48 -11.19
CA GLU A 3 28.73 -8.81 -10.42
C GLU A 3 29.07 -7.36 -10.08
N ALA A 4 30.33 -7.11 -9.66
CA ALA A 4 30.81 -5.76 -9.39
C ALA A 4 30.79 -4.88 -10.66
N PHE A 5 31.08 -5.47 -11.82
CA PHE A 5 30.98 -4.77 -13.10
C PHE A 5 29.54 -4.44 -13.48
N ARG A 6 28.61 -5.39 -13.30
CA ARG A 6 27.18 -5.16 -13.57
C ARG A 6 26.57 -4.10 -12.64
N ARG A 7 27.02 -4.01 -11.39
CA ARG A 7 26.59 -3.00 -10.42
C ARG A 7 26.93 -1.57 -10.88
N GLN A 8 28.04 -1.37 -11.57
CA GLN A 8 28.47 -0.07 -12.10
C GLN A 8 27.52 0.50 -13.18
N PHE A 9 26.72 -0.36 -13.83
CA PHE A 9 25.74 0.00 -14.85
C PHE A 9 24.28 -0.05 -14.37
N SER A 10 24.06 -0.31 -13.08
CA SER A 10 22.73 -0.36 -12.47
C SER A 10 22.57 0.79 -11.49
N THR A 11 21.45 1.47 -11.57
CA THR A 11 21.10 2.54 -10.62
C THR A 11 20.34 1.94 -9.45
N ASP A 12 20.72 2.33 -8.23
CA ASP A 12 20.05 1.88 -7.01
C ASP A 12 18.59 2.31 -6.97
N LEU A 13 17.73 1.45 -6.42
CA LEU A 13 16.29 1.59 -6.40
C LEU A 13 15.75 1.58 -4.97
N ALA A 14 14.67 2.31 -4.77
CA ALA A 14 13.78 2.13 -3.64
C ALA A 14 12.41 1.65 -4.15
N ILE A 15 11.85 0.63 -3.52
CA ILE A 15 10.59 0.01 -3.94
C ILE A 15 9.60 0.03 -2.77
N ASP A 16 8.44 0.61 -3.01
CA ASP A 16 7.25 0.38 -2.21
C ASP A 16 6.46 -0.77 -2.85
N LEU A 17 6.61 -1.97 -2.30
CA LEU A 17 5.93 -3.18 -2.75
C LEU A 17 4.59 -3.30 -2.01
N GLY A 18 3.64 -2.46 -2.38
CA GLY A 18 2.34 -2.40 -1.74
C GLY A 18 1.35 -3.48 -2.22
N THR A 19 0.34 -3.74 -1.41
CA THR A 19 -0.74 -4.68 -1.74
C THR A 19 -1.52 -4.21 -2.97
N ALA A 20 -1.82 -2.93 -3.09
CA ALA A 20 -2.58 -2.35 -4.20
C ALA A 20 -1.69 -1.86 -5.35
N ASN A 21 -0.60 -1.17 -5.03
CA ASN A 21 0.31 -0.57 -6.00
C ASN A 21 1.76 -0.83 -5.63
N THR A 22 2.60 -0.92 -6.66
CA THR A 22 4.07 -0.94 -6.53
C THR A 22 4.62 0.34 -7.13
N LEU A 23 5.41 1.07 -6.36
CA LEU A 23 6.09 2.28 -6.79
C LEU A 23 7.61 2.08 -6.73
N ILE A 24 8.32 2.63 -7.72
CA ILE A 24 9.79 2.58 -7.76
C ILE A 24 10.36 3.98 -7.87
N TYR A 25 11.25 4.29 -6.94
CA TYR A 25 12.11 5.47 -6.95
C TYR A 25 13.50 5.07 -7.44
N VAL A 26 14.03 5.80 -8.38
CA VAL A 26 15.39 5.61 -8.91
C VAL A 26 16.28 6.71 -8.36
N ARG A 27 17.43 6.34 -7.79
CA ARG A 27 18.42 7.29 -7.27
C ARG A 27 18.77 8.35 -8.31
N GLY A 28 18.60 9.61 -7.91
CA GLY A 28 18.87 10.77 -8.77
C GLY A 28 17.81 11.07 -9.85
N LYS A 29 16.72 10.28 -9.93
CA LYS A 29 15.64 10.50 -10.91
C LYS A 29 14.25 10.67 -10.28
N GLY A 30 14.09 10.30 -9.02
CA GLY A 30 12.78 10.32 -8.36
C GLY A 30 11.90 9.09 -8.68
N ILE A 31 10.59 9.24 -8.51
CA ILE A 31 9.62 8.18 -8.79
C ILE A 31 9.47 8.01 -10.30
N VAL A 32 9.78 6.82 -10.79
CA VAL A 32 9.77 6.49 -12.24
C VAL A 32 8.76 5.42 -12.60
N LEU A 33 8.18 4.73 -11.61
CA LEU A 33 7.17 3.70 -11.82
C LEU A 33 6.12 3.81 -10.73
N ASP A 34 4.87 3.76 -11.15
CA ASP A 34 3.67 3.67 -10.32
C ASP A 34 2.67 2.76 -11.04
N GLU A 35 2.66 1.50 -10.63
CA GLU A 35 1.89 0.45 -11.27
C GLU A 35 1.07 -0.34 -10.24
N PRO A 36 -0.16 -0.76 -10.58
CA PRO A 36 -0.90 -1.70 -9.76
C PRO A 36 -0.12 -3.01 -9.53
N SER A 37 -0.19 -3.56 -8.33
CA SER A 37 0.38 -4.86 -7.99
C SER A 37 -0.54 -5.99 -8.49
N VAL A 38 -0.68 -6.09 -9.81
CA VAL A 38 -1.54 -7.05 -10.50
C VAL A 38 -0.75 -7.72 -11.61
N VAL A 39 -0.97 -9.02 -11.77
CA VAL A 39 -0.33 -9.85 -12.81
C VAL A 39 -1.39 -10.67 -13.52
N SER A 40 -1.34 -10.72 -14.85
CA SER A 40 -2.13 -11.67 -15.61
C SER A 40 -1.26 -12.84 -16.08
N ILE A 41 -1.78 -14.04 -15.89
CA ILE A 41 -1.10 -15.30 -16.16
C ILE A 41 -1.91 -16.09 -17.18
N ARG A 42 -1.26 -16.56 -18.23
CA ARG A 42 -1.83 -17.50 -19.17
C ARG A 42 -1.44 -18.94 -18.82
N HIS A 43 -2.41 -19.83 -18.78
CA HIS A 43 -2.22 -21.27 -18.61
C HIS A 43 -2.21 -21.94 -19.98
N GLU A 44 -1.07 -22.46 -20.41
CA GLU A 44 -0.91 -23.19 -21.66
C GLU A 44 -1.04 -24.70 -21.40
N GLY A 45 -2.01 -25.37 -22.03
CA GLY A 45 -2.21 -26.81 -21.86
C GLY A 45 -3.05 -27.23 -20.64
N GLY A 46 -3.91 -26.32 -20.13
CA GLY A 46 -4.83 -26.61 -19.02
C GLY A 46 -4.30 -26.21 -17.64
N PRO A 47 -5.05 -26.53 -16.55
CA PRO A 47 -4.75 -26.02 -15.20
C PRO A 47 -3.36 -26.40 -14.63
N GLN A 48 -2.77 -27.49 -15.13
CA GLN A 48 -1.42 -27.95 -14.74
C GLN A 48 -0.35 -27.65 -15.80
N GLY A 49 -0.70 -26.88 -16.83
CA GLY A 49 0.19 -26.51 -17.92
C GLY A 49 1.18 -25.41 -17.54
N LYS A 50 2.00 -25.03 -18.52
CA LYS A 50 2.99 -23.97 -18.34
C LYS A 50 2.28 -22.63 -18.07
N LYS A 51 2.68 -21.97 -16.98
CA LYS A 51 2.23 -20.63 -16.62
C LYS A 51 3.17 -19.60 -17.23
N THR A 52 2.63 -18.68 -18.03
CA THR A 52 3.37 -17.57 -18.62
C THR A 52 2.75 -16.24 -18.20
N ILE A 53 3.58 -15.28 -17.83
CA ILE A 53 3.12 -13.91 -17.54
C ILE A 53 2.73 -13.24 -18.86
N GLN A 54 1.49 -12.79 -18.93
CA GLN A 54 0.96 -12.08 -20.09
C GLN A 54 1.09 -10.58 -19.95
N ALA A 55 0.78 -10.03 -18.77
CA ALA A 55 0.87 -8.61 -18.47
C ALA A 55 1.10 -8.37 -16.98
N VAL A 56 1.60 -7.18 -16.64
CA VAL A 56 1.77 -6.68 -15.26
C VAL A 56 1.24 -5.26 -15.16
N GLY A 57 0.95 -4.83 -13.93
CA GLY A 57 0.58 -3.45 -13.65
C GLY A 57 -0.78 -3.05 -14.22
N LYS A 58 -0.87 -1.86 -14.80
CA LYS A 58 -2.11 -1.26 -15.34
C LYS A 58 -2.78 -2.13 -16.40
N GLU A 59 -1.98 -2.74 -17.26
CA GLU A 59 -2.49 -3.64 -18.30
C GLU A 59 -3.16 -4.87 -17.68
N ALA A 60 -2.54 -5.50 -16.67
CA ALA A 60 -3.11 -6.62 -15.95
C ALA A 60 -4.35 -6.21 -15.12
N LYS A 61 -4.32 -5.03 -14.48
CA LYS A 61 -5.48 -4.50 -13.73
C LYS A 61 -6.71 -4.33 -14.62
N ALA A 62 -6.55 -3.89 -15.87
CA ALA A 62 -7.63 -3.75 -16.81
C ALA A 62 -8.32 -5.09 -17.18
N MET A 63 -7.65 -6.20 -16.92
CA MET A 63 -8.14 -7.56 -17.17
C MET A 63 -8.92 -8.14 -15.99
N LEU A 64 -8.87 -7.54 -14.79
CA LEU A 64 -9.57 -8.05 -13.61
C LEU A 64 -11.08 -8.23 -13.88
N GLY A 65 -11.58 -9.44 -13.63
CA GLY A 65 -12.99 -9.78 -13.85
C GLY A 65 -13.43 -9.90 -15.31
N LYS A 66 -12.51 -9.83 -16.28
CA LYS A 66 -12.81 -9.81 -17.73
C LYS A 66 -12.02 -10.85 -18.53
N VAL A 67 -11.35 -11.79 -17.90
CA VAL A 67 -10.46 -12.75 -18.55
C VAL A 67 -11.20 -14.03 -18.96
N PRO A 68 -10.85 -14.66 -20.11
CA PRO A 68 -11.31 -16.01 -20.45
C PRO A 68 -10.68 -17.07 -19.52
N GLY A 69 -11.25 -18.27 -19.48
CA GLY A 69 -10.89 -19.31 -18.53
C GLY A 69 -9.43 -19.82 -18.56
N ASN A 70 -8.68 -19.51 -19.59
CA ASN A 70 -7.24 -19.85 -19.70
C ASN A 70 -6.31 -18.71 -19.27
N ILE A 71 -6.86 -17.59 -18.83
CA ILE A 71 -6.12 -16.45 -18.29
C ILE A 71 -6.63 -16.16 -16.89
N GLU A 72 -5.73 -15.86 -15.97
CA GLU A 72 -6.03 -15.46 -14.61
C GLU A 72 -5.37 -14.10 -14.34
N ALA A 73 -6.13 -13.15 -13.81
CA ALA A 73 -5.57 -11.89 -13.32
C ALA A 73 -5.61 -11.92 -11.79
N ILE A 74 -4.44 -11.83 -11.17
CA ILE A 74 -4.28 -12.01 -9.72
C ILE A 74 -3.51 -10.86 -9.09
N ARG A 75 -3.73 -10.66 -7.79
CA ARG A 75 -2.94 -9.80 -6.91
C ARG A 75 -1.97 -10.68 -6.12
N PRO A 76 -0.66 -10.64 -6.42
CA PRO A 76 0.33 -11.49 -5.75
C PRO A 76 0.62 -11.05 -4.31
N MET A 77 0.20 -9.83 -3.94
CA MET A 77 0.30 -9.28 -2.59
C MET A 77 -1.08 -9.20 -1.94
N LYS A 78 -1.17 -9.58 -0.67
CA LYS A 78 -2.42 -9.51 0.11
C LYS A 78 -2.11 -9.16 1.57
N ASP A 79 -2.88 -8.26 2.15
CA ASP A 79 -2.74 -7.86 3.56
C ASP A 79 -1.28 -7.50 3.94
N GLY A 80 -0.56 -6.85 3.04
CA GLY A 80 0.84 -6.44 3.23
C GLY A 80 1.88 -7.56 3.09
N VAL A 81 1.47 -8.77 2.69
CA VAL A 81 2.36 -9.92 2.56
C VAL A 81 2.31 -10.54 1.17
N ILE A 82 3.34 -11.32 0.85
CA ILE A 82 3.38 -12.07 -0.41
C ILE A 82 2.42 -13.27 -0.32
N ALA A 83 1.40 -13.26 -1.17
CA ALA A 83 0.45 -14.37 -1.31
C ALA A 83 0.95 -15.41 -2.32
N ASP A 84 1.68 -14.98 -3.36
CA ASP A 84 2.32 -15.85 -4.34
C ASP A 84 3.75 -15.38 -4.60
N PHE A 85 4.72 -16.14 -4.10
CA PHE A 85 6.15 -15.83 -4.18
C PHE A 85 6.64 -15.76 -5.63
N THR A 86 6.33 -16.78 -6.41
CA THR A 86 6.81 -16.88 -7.80
C THR A 86 6.27 -15.75 -8.66
N VAL A 87 5.00 -15.42 -8.51
CA VAL A 87 4.36 -14.34 -9.27
C VAL A 87 4.89 -12.98 -8.82
N THR A 88 5.12 -12.77 -7.52
CA THR A 88 5.72 -11.54 -6.99
C THR A 88 7.13 -11.33 -7.54
N GLU A 89 7.97 -12.37 -7.52
CA GLU A 89 9.33 -12.31 -8.10
C GLU A 89 9.29 -11.93 -9.58
N GLN A 90 8.41 -12.54 -10.37
CA GLN A 90 8.27 -12.23 -11.79
C GLN A 90 7.73 -10.81 -12.03
N MET A 91 6.79 -10.35 -11.22
CA MET A 91 6.29 -8.97 -11.28
C MET A 91 7.42 -7.97 -11.02
N LEU A 92 8.18 -8.16 -9.93
CA LEU A 92 9.33 -7.32 -9.60
C LEU A 92 10.36 -7.31 -10.73
N LYS A 93 10.66 -8.46 -11.30
CA LYS A 93 11.59 -8.60 -12.43
C LYS A 93 11.14 -7.77 -13.64
N GLN A 94 9.87 -7.79 -13.97
CA GLN A 94 9.32 -6.97 -15.06
C GLN A 94 9.41 -5.47 -14.71
N PHE A 95 9.05 -5.06 -13.50
CA PHE A 95 9.13 -3.67 -13.08
C PHE A 95 10.58 -3.15 -13.06
N ILE A 96 11.53 -3.94 -12.55
CA ILE A 96 12.96 -3.59 -12.59
C ILE A 96 13.45 -3.43 -14.02
N LYS A 97 13.00 -4.29 -14.94
CA LYS A 97 13.33 -4.19 -16.36
C LYS A 97 12.73 -2.92 -16.99
N MET A 98 11.51 -2.54 -16.62
CA MET A 98 10.86 -1.32 -17.12
C MET A 98 11.62 -0.04 -16.74
N VAL A 99 12.22 -0.01 -15.56
CA VAL A 99 13.02 1.15 -15.11
C VAL A 99 14.47 1.13 -15.62
N HIS A 100 14.91 0.04 -16.25
CA HIS A 100 16.23 -0.11 -16.89
C HIS A 100 16.12 -0.49 -18.39
N PRO A 101 15.32 0.22 -19.21
CA PRO A 101 14.98 -0.28 -20.56
C PRO A 101 16.17 -0.30 -21.54
N ARG A 102 17.23 0.48 -21.28
CA ARG A 102 18.39 0.64 -22.14
C ARG A 102 19.63 -0.10 -21.66
N SER A 103 19.51 -0.94 -20.64
CA SER A 103 20.65 -1.67 -20.14
C SER A 103 21.04 -2.81 -21.09
N MET A 104 22.28 -2.78 -21.59
CA MET A 104 22.86 -3.89 -22.37
C MET A 104 23.08 -5.15 -21.52
N PHE A 105 23.14 -4.99 -20.21
CA PHE A 105 23.31 -6.08 -19.24
C PHE A 105 22.06 -6.20 -18.37
N LYS A 106 21.81 -7.38 -17.83
CA LYS A 106 20.75 -7.56 -16.83
C LYS A 106 21.05 -6.63 -15.64
N PRO A 107 20.12 -5.75 -15.24
CA PRO A 107 20.34 -4.86 -14.10
C PRO A 107 20.57 -5.67 -12.82
N SER A 108 21.40 -5.14 -11.93
CA SER A 108 21.72 -5.74 -10.63
C SER A 108 21.83 -4.62 -9.58
N PRO A 109 20.72 -3.89 -9.33
CA PRO A 109 20.72 -2.74 -8.41
C PRO A 109 20.80 -3.18 -6.94
N ARG A 110 21.27 -2.27 -6.07
CA ARG A 110 20.90 -2.33 -4.66
C ARG A 110 19.47 -1.83 -4.52
N ILE A 111 18.68 -2.50 -3.70
CA ILE A 111 17.26 -2.17 -3.52
C ILE A 111 16.96 -1.97 -2.04
N ILE A 112 16.28 -0.85 -1.71
CA ILE A 112 15.58 -0.66 -0.45
C ILE A 112 14.12 -1.00 -0.68
N ILE A 113 13.55 -1.85 0.16
CA ILE A 113 12.11 -2.19 0.12
C ILE A 113 11.50 -1.89 1.48
N CYS A 114 10.35 -1.21 1.49
CA CYS A 114 9.56 -1.06 2.70
C CYS A 114 8.81 -2.34 3.04
N VAL A 115 8.61 -2.58 4.32
CA VAL A 115 7.87 -3.71 4.86
C VAL A 115 6.93 -3.24 5.96
N PRO A 116 5.74 -3.86 6.12
CA PRO A 116 4.88 -3.60 7.27
C PRO A 116 5.63 -3.85 8.59
N CYS A 117 5.43 -2.99 9.57
CA CYS A 117 6.12 -3.14 10.86
C CYS A 117 5.68 -4.40 11.61
N GLY A 118 4.50 -4.92 11.33
CA GLY A 118 3.99 -6.18 11.86
C GLY A 118 4.42 -7.43 11.08
N SER A 119 5.31 -7.31 10.09
CA SER A 119 5.79 -8.45 9.31
C SER A 119 6.60 -9.42 10.16
N THR A 120 6.33 -10.71 10.00
CA THR A 120 7.13 -11.80 10.56
C THR A 120 8.48 -11.92 9.86
N GLN A 121 9.44 -12.60 10.48
CA GLN A 121 10.74 -12.90 9.87
C GLN A 121 10.60 -13.69 8.56
N VAL A 122 9.63 -14.61 8.48
CA VAL A 122 9.34 -15.37 7.28
C VAL A 122 8.86 -14.47 6.14
N GLU A 123 7.95 -13.56 6.44
CA GLU A 123 7.42 -12.58 5.47
C GLU A 123 8.52 -11.62 4.99
N ARG A 124 9.37 -11.10 5.89
CA ARG A 124 10.52 -10.25 5.54
C ARG A 124 11.51 -10.98 4.65
N ARG A 125 11.81 -12.22 4.97
CA ARG A 125 12.69 -13.07 4.16
C ARG A 125 12.10 -13.32 2.77
N ALA A 126 10.80 -13.59 2.66
CA ALA A 126 10.13 -13.78 1.38
C ALA A 126 10.24 -12.55 0.48
N ILE A 127 10.07 -11.34 1.01
CA ILE A 127 10.24 -10.09 0.27
C ILE A 127 11.69 -9.94 -0.21
N ARG A 128 12.66 -10.16 0.68
CA ARG A 128 14.09 -10.10 0.35
C ARG A 128 14.47 -11.09 -0.76
N GLU A 129 14.06 -12.35 -0.63
CA GLU A 129 14.37 -13.38 -1.62
C GLU A 129 13.68 -13.12 -2.97
N SER A 130 12.45 -12.58 -2.98
CA SER A 130 11.78 -12.17 -4.21
C SER A 130 12.57 -11.07 -4.95
N ALA A 131 13.09 -10.10 -4.24
CA ALA A 131 13.89 -9.03 -4.83
C ALA A 131 15.25 -9.53 -5.35
N LEU A 132 15.93 -10.41 -4.60
CA LEU A 132 17.16 -11.06 -5.04
C LEU A 132 16.92 -11.91 -6.29
N GLY A 133 15.87 -12.72 -6.32
CA GLY A 133 15.46 -13.51 -7.48
C GLY A 133 15.10 -12.66 -8.70
N ALA A 134 14.56 -11.47 -8.47
CA ALA A 134 14.28 -10.49 -9.51
C ALA A 134 15.54 -9.79 -10.07
N GLY A 135 16.70 -9.96 -9.43
CA GLY A 135 17.99 -9.49 -9.92
C GLY A 135 18.70 -8.44 -9.06
N ALA A 136 18.18 -8.13 -7.85
CA ALA A 136 18.88 -7.26 -6.92
C ALA A 136 20.25 -7.83 -6.52
N SER A 137 21.25 -6.96 -6.35
CA SER A 137 22.55 -7.34 -5.80
C SER A 137 22.54 -7.40 -4.28
N GLU A 138 21.85 -6.46 -3.66
CA GLU A 138 21.68 -6.34 -2.21
C GLU A 138 20.29 -5.81 -1.93
N VAL A 139 19.68 -6.23 -0.82
CA VAL A 139 18.34 -5.80 -0.40
C VAL A 139 18.40 -5.32 1.04
N TYR A 140 17.91 -4.11 1.27
CA TYR A 140 17.75 -3.49 2.58
C TYR A 140 16.26 -3.32 2.85
N LEU A 141 15.84 -3.53 4.10
CA LEU A 141 14.45 -3.37 4.51
C LEU A 141 14.32 -2.15 5.42
N ILE A 142 13.24 -1.40 5.22
CA ILE A 142 12.81 -0.29 6.10
C ILE A 142 11.34 -0.50 6.46
N GLU A 143 10.97 -0.17 7.69
CA GLU A 143 9.57 -0.29 8.12
C GLU A 143 8.71 0.83 7.50
N GLU A 144 7.53 0.46 7.00
CA GLU A 144 6.62 1.40 6.31
C GLU A 144 6.34 2.68 7.09
N PRO A 145 6.01 2.67 8.41
CA PRO A 145 5.74 3.91 9.10
C PRO A 145 6.96 4.83 9.21
N MET A 146 8.17 4.30 9.29
CA MET A 146 9.39 5.11 9.26
C MET A 146 9.57 5.76 7.87
N ALA A 147 9.43 4.97 6.81
CA ALA A 147 9.50 5.48 5.44
C ALA A 147 8.42 6.53 5.16
N ALA A 148 7.18 6.28 5.59
CA ALA A 148 6.07 7.22 5.45
C ALA A 148 6.34 8.55 6.16
N ALA A 149 6.85 8.50 7.38
CA ALA A 149 7.21 9.69 8.16
C ALA A 149 8.31 10.52 7.49
N ILE A 150 9.35 9.87 7.00
CA ILE A 150 10.44 10.53 6.25
C ILE A 150 9.87 11.17 4.97
N GLY A 151 9.07 10.43 4.22
CA GLY A 151 8.45 10.92 2.97
C GLY A 151 7.45 12.05 3.16
N ALA A 152 6.78 12.09 4.31
CA ALA A 152 5.87 13.18 4.70
C ALA A 152 6.60 14.42 5.26
N GLY A 153 7.92 14.36 5.40
CA GLY A 153 8.73 15.48 5.90
C GLY A 153 8.69 15.66 7.41
N LEU A 154 8.29 14.65 8.18
CA LEU A 154 8.31 14.71 9.63
C LEU A 154 9.75 14.75 10.16
N PRO A 155 10.00 15.47 11.29
CA PRO A 155 11.33 15.61 11.87
C PRO A 155 11.72 14.36 12.67
N VAL A 156 11.94 13.24 12.00
CA VAL A 156 12.13 11.92 12.61
C VAL A 156 13.40 11.81 13.46
N SER A 157 14.42 12.65 13.20
CA SER A 157 15.68 12.65 13.93
C SER A 157 15.65 13.48 15.22
N ASP A 158 14.62 14.31 15.40
CA ASP A 158 14.51 15.19 16.55
C ASP A 158 14.09 14.43 17.82
N ALA A 159 14.41 15.01 18.98
CA ALA A 159 14.00 14.47 20.29
C ALA A 159 12.51 14.74 20.61
N SER A 160 11.70 15.03 19.61
CA SER A 160 10.27 15.30 19.73
C SER A 160 9.46 14.18 19.08
N GLY A 161 8.28 13.89 19.63
CA GLY A 161 7.40 12.85 19.10
C GLY A 161 6.78 13.23 17.76
N SER A 162 6.92 12.36 16.77
CA SER A 162 6.20 12.42 15.50
C SER A 162 5.32 11.18 15.36
N MET A 163 4.04 11.38 15.01
CA MET A 163 3.10 10.28 14.81
C MET A 163 2.65 10.22 13.35
N VAL A 164 2.73 9.05 12.76
CA VAL A 164 2.28 8.76 11.40
C VAL A 164 1.28 7.62 11.41
N VAL A 165 0.24 7.74 10.59
CA VAL A 165 -0.74 6.69 10.31
C VAL A 165 -0.73 6.48 8.80
N ASP A 166 -0.14 5.39 8.37
CA ASP A 166 -0.05 5.00 6.95
C ASP A 166 -1.13 3.99 6.61
N ILE A 167 -2.07 4.39 5.76
CA ILE A 167 -3.21 3.56 5.37
C ILE A 167 -3.02 3.14 3.92
N GLY A 168 -2.47 1.94 3.75
CA GLY A 168 -2.24 1.32 2.45
C GLY A 168 -3.45 0.55 1.92
N GLY A 169 -3.22 -0.26 0.90
CA GLY A 169 -4.25 -1.16 0.37
C GLY A 169 -4.56 -2.33 1.31
N GLY A 170 -3.53 -2.95 1.87
CA GLY A 170 -3.66 -4.17 2.68
C GLY A 170 -3.53 -3.96 4.18
N THR A 171 -2.81 -2.93 4.62
CA THR A 171 -2.51 -2.67 6.04
C THR A 171 -2.68 -1.21 6.40
N THR A 172 -2.88 -0.96 7.69
CA THR A 172 -2.70 0.34 8.32
C THR A 172 -1.57 0.22 9.33
N GLU A 173 -0.56 1.06 9.16
CA GLU A 173 0.63 1.11 9.99
C GLU A 173 0.60 2.37 10.86
N VAL A 174 0.79 2.23 12.16
CA VAL A 174 0.87 3.36 13.09
C VAL A 174 2.26 3.40 13.69
N GLY A 175 2.92 4.54 13.60
CA GLY A 175 4.25 4.74 14.16
C GLY A 175 4.35 6.00 15.00
N VAL A 176 5.02 5.90 16.13
CA VAL A 176 5.49 7.05 16.91
C VAL A 176 7.01 7.03 16.88
N ILE A 177 7.62 8.11 16.41
CA ILE A 177 9.04 8.20 16.08
C ILE A 177 9.67 9.33 16.88
N SER A 178 10.85 9.08 17.41
CA SER A 178 11.71 10.08 18.07
C SER A 178 13.18 9.65 17.96
N LEU A 179 14.09 10.60 17.78
CA LEU A 179 15.54 10.36 17.73
C LEU A 179 15.94 9.30 16.68
N GLY A 180 15.25 9.27 15.56
CA GLY A 180 15.52 8.32 14.46
C GLY A 180 15.06 6.89 14.73
N GLY A 181 14.35 6.62 15.82
CA GLY A 181 13.85 5.30 16.20
C GLY A 181 12.34 5.23 16.34
N MET A 182 11.81 4.01 16.21
CA MET A 182 10.40 3.71 16.47
C MET A 182 10.17 3.51 17.96
N VAL A 183 9.49 4.45 18.61
CA VAL A 183 9.12 4.36 20.03
C VAL A 183 7.90 3.45 20.21
N TYR A 184 6.94 3.57 19.32
CA TYR A 184 5.79 2.66 19.19
C TYR A 184 5.59 2.31 17.71
N LYS A 185 5.21 1.08 17.48
CA LYS A 185 4.78 0.61 16.15
C LYS A 185 3.63 -0.38 16.28
N GLY A 186 2.62 -0.23 15.45
CA GLY A 186 1.47 -1.13 15.36
C GLY A 186 1.02 -1.29 13.92
N SER A 187 0.54 -2.49 13.61
CA SER A 187 0.03 -2.84 12.28
C SER A 187 -1.28 -3.57 12.41
N VAL A 188 -2.25 -3.20 11.57
CA VAL A 188 -3.50 -3.94 11.43
C VAL A 188 -3.72 -4.26 9.95
N ARG A 189 -4.25 -5.45 9.66
CA ARG A 189 -4.52 -5.91 8.28
C ARG A 189 -5.85 -5.37 7.77
N VAL A 190 -5.99 -4.06 7.81
CA VAL A 190 -7.13 -3.29 7.34
C VAL A 190 -6.62 -2.10 6.55
N GLY A 191 -7.07 -1.94 5.33
CA GLY A 191 -6.74 -0.85 4.44
C GLY A 191 -7.78 -0.71 3.33
N GLY A 192 -7.39 -0.12 2.21
CA GLY A 192 -8.29 0.15 1.09
C GLY A 192 -9.02 -1.07 0.54
N ASP A 193 -8.38 -2.24 0.54
CA ASP A 193 -8.99 -3.48 0.05
C ASP A 193 -10.14 -3.93 0.96
N ARG A 194 -10.01 -3.75 2.28
CA ARG A 194 -11.10 -4.03 3.23
C ARG A 194 -12.25 -3.06 3.07
N PHE A 195 -12.00 -1.83 2.66
CA PHE A 195 -13.06 -0.89 2.30
C PHE A 195 -13.83 -1.38 1.07
N ASP A 196 -13.13 -1.84 0.05
CA ASP A 196 -13.75 -2.39 -1.16
C ASP A 196 -14.60 -3.64 -0.85
N ASP A 197 -14.06 -4.57 -0.07
CA ASP A 197 -14.77 -5.78 0.40
C ASP A 197 -16.04 -5.44 1.18
N ALA A 198 -15.96 -4.44 2.06
CA ALA A 198 -17.11 -3.98 2.86
C ALA A 198 -18.22 -3.38 1.99
N ILE A 199 -17.85 -2.63 0.94
CA ILE A 199 -18.78 -2.07 -0.04
C ILE A 199 -19.45 -3.19 -0.84
N ILE A 200 -18.70 -4.17 -1.32
CA ILE A 200 -19.24 -5.35 -2.02
C ILE A 200 -20.24 -6.09 -1.14
N ALA A 201 -19.88 -6.35 0.10
CA ALA A 201 -20.75 -7.06 1.06
C ALA A 201 -22.02 -6.27 1.40
N TYR A 202 -21.91 -4.95 1.58
CA TYR A 202 -23.06 -4.08 1.83
C TYR A 202 -24.05 -4.08 0.67
N ILE A 203 -23.57 -3.90 -0.55
CA ILE A 203 -24.40 -3.88 -1.77
C ILE A 203 -25.08 -5.24 -1.98
N ARG A 204 -24.36 -6.33 -1.75
CA ARG A 204 -24.93 -7.68 -1.83
C ARG A 204 -26.07 -7.87 -0.85
N ARG A 205 -25.87 -7.46 0.40
CA ARG A 205 -26.84 -7.63 1.49
C ARG A 205 -28.07 -6.73 1.34
N ASN A 206 -27.87 -5.45 1.01
CA ASN A 206 -28.93 -4.44 1.05
C ASN A 206 -29.64 -4.26 -0.30
N TYR A 207 -28.96 -4.54 -1.42
CA TYR A 207 -29.51 -4.39 -2.77
C TYR A 207 -29.71 -5.71 -3.51
N GLY A 208 -29.22 -6.83 -2.98
CA GLY A 208 -29.25 -8.10 -3.69
C GLY A 208 -28.47 -8.07 -5.01
N MET A 209 -27.44 -7.23 -5.09
CA MET A 209 -26.64 -6.99 -6.28
C MET A 209 -25.20 -7.49 -6.08
N LEU A 210 -24.63 -8.05 -7.11
CA LEU A 210 -23.23 -8.43 -7.15
C LEU A 210 -22.45 -7.44 -8.00
N ILE A 211 -21.44 -6.82 -7.40
CA ILE A 211 -20.45 -5.98 -8.08
C ILE A 211 -19.05 -6.57 -7.93
N GLY A 212 -18.15 -6.21 -8.83
CA GLY A 212 -16.75 -6.59 -8.76
C GLY A 212 -15.91 -5.56 -7.98
N GLU A 213 -14.68 -5.94 -7.71
CA GLU A 213 -13.69 -5.12 -7.02
C GLU A 213 -13.44 -3.76 -7.71
N PRO A 214 -13.28 -3.68 -9.05
CA PRO A 214 -13.10 -2.39 -9.71
C PRO A 214 -14.28 -1.42 -9.51
N THR A 215 -15.50 -1.94 -9.48
CA THR A 215 -16.70 -1.13 -9.22
C THR A 215 -16.73 -0.64 -7.78
N ALA A 216 -16.40 -1.48 -6.81
CA ALA A 216 -16.31 -1.09 -5.41
C ALA A 216 -15.24 -0.01 -5.18
N GLU A 217 -14.06 -0.15 -5.78
CA GLU A 217 -12.98 0.86 -5.74
C GLU A 217 -13.47 2.20 -6.33
N ALA A 218 -14.17 2.16 -7.46
CA ALA A 218 -14.74 3.36 -8.08
C ALA A 218 -15.76 4.06 -7.17
N ILE A 219 -16.64 3.30 -6.52
CA ILE A 219 -17.62 3.83 -5.55
C ILE A 219 -16.89 4.50 -4.38
N LYS A 220 -15.92 3.81 -3.78
CA LYS A 220 -15.10 4.34 -2.69
C LYS A 220 -14.45 5.68 -3.05
N LYS A 221 -13.82 5.75 -4.22
CA LYS A 221 -13.10 6.95 -4.67
C LYS A 221 -14.04 8.11 -5.01
N ASN A 222 -15.20 7.83 -5.59
CA ASN A 222 -16.11 8.87 -6.07
C ASN A 222 -17.02 9.43 -4.98
N ILE A 223 -17.56 8.57 -4.12
CA ILE A 223 -18.55 8.95 -3.11
C ILE A 223 -18.25 8.48 -1.70
N GLY A 224 -17.16 7.73 -1.47
CA GLY A 224 -16.79 7.24 -0.14
C GLY A 224 -16.61 8.38 0.86
N SER A 225 -17.05 8.17 2.08
CA SER A 225 -16.89 9.09 3.21
C SER A 225 -16.69 8.33 4.50
N ALA A 226 -15.87 8.88 5.38
CA ALA A 226 -15.55 8.30 6.68
C ALA A 226 -16.30 8.99 7.85
N PHE A 227 -17.01 10.07 7.61
CA PHE A 227 -17.59 10.90 8.66
C PHE A 227 -19.02 11.34 8.34
N PRO A 228 -19.97 11.25 9.31
CA PRO A 228 -21.33 11.73 9.11
C PRO A 228 -21.36 13.25 8.99
N GLY A 229 -22.34 13.77 8.23
CA GLY A 229 -22.51 15.21 8.02
C GLY A 229 -21.68 15.81 6.91
N SER A 230 -20.91 14.98 6.17
CA SER A 230 -20.33 15.37 4.88
C SER A 230 -21.45 15.58 3.84
N GLU A 231 -21.18 16.39 2.82
CA GLU A 231 -22.09 16.53 1.68
C GLU A 231 -22.47 15.16 1.12
N VAL A 232 -23.76 14.90 1.01
CA VAL A 232 -24.26 13.63 0.46
C VAL A 232 -24.03 13.63 -1.05
N LYS A 233 -23.35 12.59 -1.51
CA LYS A 233 -23.13 12.31 -2.93
C LYS A 233 -23.83 11.02 -3.31
N GLU A 234 -24.30 10.96 -4.54
CA GLU A 234 -24.96 9.77 -5.10
C GLU A 234 -24.23 9.32 -6.37
N MET A 235 -24.31 8.03 -6.66
CA MET A 235 -23.71 7.42 -7.83
C MET A 235 -24.62 6.33 -8.37
N GLU A 236 -24.83 6.32 -9.68
CA GLU A 236 -25.46 5.20 -10.37
C GLU A 236 -24.42 4.09 -10.56
N VAL A 237 -24.80 2.88 -10.18
CA VAL A 237 -23.95 1.68 -10.23
C VAL A 237 -24.66 0.58 -10.99
N LYS A 238 -23.92 -0.18 -11.79
CA LYS A 238 -24.41 -1.38 -12.49
C LYS A 238 -23.83 -2.62 -11.81
N GLY A 239 -24.69 -3.59 -11.56
CA GLY A 239 -24.30 -4.88 -11.02
C GLY A 239 -25.21 -5.97 -11.53
N ARG A 240 -24.91 -7.22 -11.17
CA ARG A 240 -25.78 -8.36 -11.48
C ARG A 240 -26.80 -8.53 -10.35
N ASN A 241 -28.10 -8.45 -10.69
CA ASN A 241 -29.16 -8.78 -9.76
C ASN A 241 -29.12 -10.28 -9.45
N LEU A 242 -29.00 -10.63 -8.17
CA LEU A 242 -28.81 -12.02 -7.76
C LEU A 242 -30.08 -12.86 -7.89
N SER A 243 -31.27 -12.25 -7.79
CA SER A 243 -32.55 -12.95 -7.94
C SER A 243 -32.95 -13.18 -9.39
N GLU A 244 -32.65 -12.21 -10.26
CA GLU A 244 -32.99 -12.26 -11.69
C GLU A 244 -31.87 -12.79 -12.58
N GLY A 245 -30.61 -12.76 -12.09
CA GLY A 245 -29.43 -13.18 -12.83
C GLY A 245 -28.98 -12.23 -13.95
N VAL A 246 -29.62 -11.08 -14.09
CA VAL A 246 -29.37 -10.10 -15.16
C VAL A 246 -28.75 -8.81 -14.62
N PRO A 247 -28.02 -8.03 -15.46
CA PRO A 247 -27.53 -6.72 -15.09
C PRO A 247 -28.66 -5.74 -14.79
N ARG A 248 -28.51 -4.97 -13.71
CA ARG A 248 -29.41 -3.88 -13.32
C ARG A 248 -28.59 -2.67 -12.84
N SER A 249 -29.20 -1.49 -12.96
CA SER A 249 -28.68 -0.26 -12.37
C SER A 249 -29.39 0.03 -11.05
N PHE A 250 -28.67 0.66 -10.12
CA PHE A 250 -29.20 1.18 -8.86
C PHE A 250 -28.39 2.42 -8.45
N THR A 251 -28.98 3.25 -7.60
CA THR A 251 -28.30 4.43 -7.07
C THR A 251 -27.90 4.16 -5.62
N ILE A 252 -26.65 4.51 -5.27
CA ILE A 252 -26.12 4.39 -3.92
C ILE A 252 -25.61 5.75 -3.45
N SER A 253 -25.77 6.03 -2.16
CA SER A 253 -25.35 7.29 -1.54
C SER A 253 -24.10 7.15 -0.69
N SER A 254 -23.42 8.27 -0.46
CA SER A 254 -22.28 8.34 0.45
C SER A 254 -22.63 7.98 1.89
N ASN A 255 -23.87 8.21 2.34
CA ASN A 255 -24.31 7.78 3.67
C ASN A 255 -24.35 6.27 3.81
N GLU A 256 -24.76 5.56 2.76
CA GLU A 256 -24.75 4.10 2.72
C GLU A 256 -23.33 3.55 2.69
N ILE A 257 -22.42 4.21 2.00
CA ILE A 257 -21.00 3.82 2.00
C ILE A 257 -20.38 4.04 3.38
N LEU A 258 -20.70 5.13 4.07
CA LEU A 258 -20.26 5.35 5.44
C LEU A 258 -20.73 4.21 6.36
N GLU A 259 -21.97 3.78 6.25
CA GLU A 259 -22.50 2.61 6.99
C GLU A 259 -21.72 1.34 6.65
N ALA A 260 -21.46 1.11 5.37
CA ALA A 260 -20.67 -0.05 4.90
C ALA A 260 -19.25 -0.08 5.49
N LEU A 261 -18.61 1.08 5.63
CA LEU A 261 -17.21 1.22 6.08
C LEU A 261 -17.07 1.24 7.61
N THR A 262 -18.11 1.15 8.37
CA THR A 262 -18.08 1.29 9.85
C THR A 262 -17.08 0.34 10.50
N ASP A 263 -17.09 -0.94 10.18
CA ASP A 263 -16.21 -1.93 10.80
C ASP A 263 -14.72 -1.71 10.46
N PRO A 264 -14.31 -1.57 9.20
CA PRO A 264 -12.91 -1.30 8.89
C PRO A 264 -12.43 0.06 9.44
N LEU A 265 -13.27 1.10 9.46
CA LEU A 265 -12.92 2.38 10.06
C LEU A 265 -12.73 2.26 11.58
N ASN A 266 -13.57 1.52 12.28
CA ASN A 266 -13.40 1.27 13.71
C ASN A 266 -12.11 0.53 14.03
N SER A 267 -11.67 -0.38 13.18
CA SER A 267 -10.38 -1.07 13.32
C SER A 267 -9.20 -0.10 13.23
N ILE A 268 -9.25 0.86 12.31
CA ILE A 268 -8.23 1.90 12.18
C ILE A 268 -8.24 2.83 13.41
N VAL A 269 -9.40 3.29 13.83
CA VAL A 269 -9.56 4.14 15.03
C VAL A 269 -8.99 3.44 16.26
N SER A 270 -9.29 2.15 16.46
CA SER A 270 -8.78 1.37 17.57
C SER A 270 -7.25 1.25 17.54
N ALA A 271 -6.66 1.04 16.36
CA ALA A 271 -5.20 0.98 16.21
C ALA A 271 -4.54 2.32 16.58
N VAL A 272 -5.13 3.44 16.18
CA VAL A 272 -4.63 4.78 16.52
C VAL A 272 -4.74 5.05 18.03
N LYS A 273 -5.88 4.74 18.64
CA LYS A 273 -6.07 4.90 20.10
C LYS A 273 -5.09 4.03 20.89
N SER A 274 -4.87 2.78 20.51
CA SER A 274 -3.87 1.91 21.13
C SER A 274 -2.46 2.47 21.07
N ALA A 275 -2.09 3.09 19.95
CA ALA A 275 -0.80 3.76 19.81
C ALA A 275 -0.65 4.93 20.79
N LEU A 276 -1.68 5.76 20.93
CA LEU A 276 -1.68 6.90 21.84
C LEU A 276 -1.61 6.47 23.31
N GLU A 277 -2.31 5.42 23.68
CA GLU A 277 -2.29 4.85 25.04
C GLU A 277 -0.90 4.33 25.44
N GLN A 278 -0.13 3.81 24.49
CA GLN A 278 1.19 3.22 24.72
C GLN A 278 2.34 4.20 24.46
N THR A 279 2.03 5.42 24.06
CA THR A 279 3.03 6.47 23.82
C THR A 279 3.48 7.06 25.14
N PRO A 280 4.81 7.24 25.39
CA PRO A 280 5.31 7.94 26.55
C PRO A 280 4.69 9.34 26.71
N PRO A 281 4.41 9.82 27.94
CA PRO A 281 3.68 11.08 28.17
C PRO A 281 4.30 12.30 27.50
N GLU A 282 5.62 12.43 27.50
CA GLU A 282 6.34 13.56 26.89
C GLU A 282 6.15 13.57 25.37
N LEU A 283 6.25 12.42 24.73
CA LEU A 283 6.00 12.30 23.28
C LEU A 283 4.52 12.45 22.96
N GLY A 284 3.63 12.01 23.84
CA GLY A 284 2.19 12.25 23.75
C GLY A 284 1.85 13.73 23.78
N ALA A 285 2.55 14.53 24.60
CA ALA A 285 2.40 15.98 24.63
C ALA A 285 2.81 16.64 23.30
N ASP A 286 3.91 16.20 22.69
CA ASP A 286 4.33 16.67 21.37
C ASP A 286 3.29 16.35 20.29
N ILE A 287 2.71 15.15 20.33
CA ILE A 287 1.67 14.73 19.38
C ILE A 287 0.37 15.52 19.59
N ALA A 288 0.01 15.83 20.84
CA ALA A 288 -1.15 16.66 21.13
C ALA A 288 -1.03 18.07 20.56
N GLU A 289 0.19 18.62 20.51
CA GLU A 289 0.46 19.93 19.93
C GLU A 289 0.54 19.87 18.40
N ARG A 290 1.30 18.94 17.84
CA ARG A 290 1.58 18.86 16.39
C ARG A 290 0.61 18.00 15.60
N GLY A 291 -0.11 17.11 16.28
CA GLY A 291 -1.04 16.18 15.66
C GLY A 291 -0.38 14.95 15.04
N MET A 292 -1.19 14.19 14.33
CA MET A 292 -0.76 13.02 13.57
C MET A 292 -0.82 13.27 12.08
N MET A 293 0.06 12.63 11.32
CA MET A 293 0.13 12.72 9.86
C MET A 293 -0.47 11.47 9.23
N LEU A 294 -1.45 11.63 8.34
CA LEU A 294 -2.01 10.54 7.53
C LEU A 294 -1.25 10.42 6.21
N THR A 295 -0.84 9.22 5.88
CA THR A 295 -0.18 8.85 4.62
C THR A 295 -0.87 7.65 3.99
N GLY A 296 -0.43 7.28 2.78
CA GLY A 296 -1.01 6.17 2.04
C GLY A 296 -2.29 6.53 1.28
N GLY A 297 -2.70 5.64 0.38
CA GLY A 297 -3.89 5.86 -0.45
C GLY A 297 -5.20 5.94 0.33
N GLY A 298 -5.29 5.24 1.45
CA GLY A 298 -6.46 5.27 2.34
C GLY A 298 -6.68 6.63 3.00
N ALA A 299 -5.63 7.45 3.15
CA ALA A 299 -5.73 8.81 3.66
C ALA A 299 -6.56 9.75 2.75
N LEU A 300 -6.77 9.36 1.50
CA LEU A 300 -7.61 10.08 0.52
C LEU A 300 -9.11 9.84 0.71
N LEU A 301 -9.52 8.89 1.55
CA LEU A 301 -10.93 8.71 1.87
C LEU A 301 -11.46 9.99 2.50
N ARG A 302 -12.54 10.52 1.93
CA ARG A 302 -13.11 11.80 2.35
C ARG A 302 -13.46 11.82 3.84
N ASP A 303 -13.01 12.84 4.53
CA ASP A 303 -13.25 13.11 5.96
C ASP A 303 -12.70 12.03 6.93
N LEU A 304 -11.75 11.21 6.50
CA LEU A 304 -11.06 10.29 7.41
C LEU A 304 -10.24 11.05 8.47
N ASP A 305 -9.63 12.16 8.09
CA ASP A 305 -8.95 13.08 9.00
C ASP A 305 -9.92 13.64 10.05
N ARG A 306 -11.13 14.01 9.66
CA ARG A 306 -12.19 14.45 10.60
C ARG A 306 -12.60 13.35 11.56
N LEU A 307 -12.78 12.12 11.08
CA LEU A 307 -13.12 10.99 11.93
C LEU A 307 -12.06 10.78 13.01
N LEU A 308 -10.80 10.74 12.62
CA LEU A 308 -9.68 10.52 13.55
C LEU A 308 -9.51 11.70 14.51
N ALA A 309 -9.70 12.94 14.06
CA ALA A 309 -9.65 14.11 14.92
C ALA A 309 -10.77 14.11 15.97
N GLU A 310 -12.00 13.75 15.58
CA GLU A 310 -13.15 13.66 16.50
C GLU A 310 -12.92 12.53 17.54
N GLU A 311 -12.45 11.36 17.09
CA GLU A 311 -12.26 10.19 17.93
C GLU A 311 -11.06 10.30 18.90
N THR A 312 -10.08 11.09 18.58
CA THR A 312 -8.86 11.24 19.39
C THR A 312 -8.75 12.59 20.11
N GLY A 313 -9.47 13.59 19.66
CA GLY A 313 -9.35 14.97 20.14
C GLY A 313 -8.03 15.65 19.73
N LEU A 314 -7.31 15.09 18.76
CA LEU A 314 -6.02 15.58 18.28
C LEU A 314 -6.11 16.19 16.88
N PRO A 315 -5.21 17.12 16.54
CA PRO A 315 -5.06 17.58 15.16
C PRO A 315 -4.67 16.40 14.25
N VAL A 316 -5.27 16.33 13.05
CA VAL A 316 -4.96 15.31 12.05
C VAL A 316 -4.72 15.99 10.71
N LEU A 317 -3.57 15.73 10.11
CA LEU A 317 -3.14 16.31 8.85
C LEU A 317 -2.98 15.21 7.81
N VAL A 318 -3.47 15.45 6.60
CA VAL A 318 -3.20 14.58 5.45
C VAL A 318 -1.92 15.05 4.77
N ALA A 319 -0.97 14.15 4.55
CA ALA A 319 0.28 14.47 3.88
C ALA A 319 0.04 14.94 2.45
N GLU A 320 0.97 15.74 1.94
CA GLU A 320 1.02 16.07 0.52
C GLU A 320 1.35 14.81 -0.29
N GLU A 321 0.58 14.55 -1.36
CA GLU A 321 0.71 13.34 -2.17
C GLU A 321 0.81 12.05 -1.33
N PRO A 322 -0.21 11.70 -0.53
CA PRO A 322 -0.11 10.66 0.48
C PRO A 322 0.22 9.29 -0.09
N LEU A 323 -0.18 9.00 -1.33
CA LEU A 323 0.13 7.76 -2.06
C LEU A 323 1.64 7.53 -2.26
N THR A 324 2.46 8.57 -2.26
CA THR A 324 3.88 8.50 -2.59
C THR A 324 4.80 8.69 -1.38
N CYS A 325 4.24 8.93 -0.19
CA CYS A 325 5.04 9.20 1.01
C CYS A 325 6.02 8.06 1.33
N VAL A 326 5.58 6.81 1.30
CA VAL A 326 6.42 5.65 1.62
C VAL A 326 7.58 5.53 0.63
N VAL A 327 7.32 5.55 -0.67
CA VAL A 327 8.37 5.43 -1.69
C VAL A 327 9.30 6.65 -1.69
N ARG A 328 8.79 7.85 -1.44
CA ARG A 328 9.64 9.04 -1.28
C ARG A 328 10.55 8.91 -0.07
N GLY A 329 10.03 8.43 1.04
CA GLY A 329 10.81 8.17 2.25
C GLY A 329 11.89 7.11 2.02
N CYS A 330 11.57 6.02 1.34
CA CYS A 330 12.55 5.01 0.90
C CYS A 330 13.61 5.63 -0.02
N GLY A 331 13.20 6.48 -0.95
CA GLY A 331 14.11 7.20 -1.85
C GLY A 331 15.06 8.14 -1.10
N MET A 332 14.55 8.90 -0.14
CA MET A 332 15.38 9.78 0.71
C MET A 332 16.36 8.97 1.57
N ALA A 333 15.94 7.81 2.08
CA ALA A 333 16.83 6.88 2.78
C ALA A 333 17.92 6.34 1.85
N LEU A 334 17.57 6.01 0.61
CA LEU A 334 18.51 5.56 -0.42
C LEU A 334 19.58 6.62 -0.75
N GLU A 335 19.17 7.89 -0.87
CA GLU A 335 20.09 9.02 -1.12
C GLU A 335 21.07 9.27 0.03
N ARG A 336 20.68 8.91 1.25
CA ARG A 336 21.42 9.14 2.50
C ARG A 336 21.93 7.86 3.16
N MET A 337 21.97 6.76 2.43
CA MET A 337 22.22 5.42 2.96
C MET A 337 23.46 5.29 3.84
N GLU A 338 24.52 6.05 3.51
CA GLU A 338 25.75 6.08 4.29
C GLU A 338 25.59 6.77 5.67
N ARG A 339 24.55 7.60 5.84
CA ARG A 339 24.31 8.38 7.07
C ARG A 339 23.18 7.83 7.93
N LEU A 340 22.30 7.00 7.39
CA LEU A 340 21.06 6.56 8.03
C LEU A 340 21.05 5.06 8.36
N GLY A 341 22.21 4.44 8.54
CA GLY A 341 22.34 3.00 8.78
C GLY A 341 21.46 2.43 9.91
N THR A 342 21.02 3.26 10.87
CA THR A 342 20.19 2.84 12.00
C THR A 342 18.70 2.71 11.71
N ILE A 343 18.21 3.26 10.59
CA ILE A 343 16.79 3.17 10.21
C ILE A 343 16.44 1.87 9.49
N PHE A 344 17.44 1.12 9.04
CA PHE A 344 17.22 -0.17 8.43
C PHE A 344 17.02 -1.24 9.50
N THR A 345 16.03 -2.11 9.28
CA THR A 345 15.82 -3.24 10.18
C THR A 345 16.97 -4.23 10.05
N SER A 346 17.62 -4.52 11.16
CA SER A 346 18.45 -5.73 11.28
C SER A 346 17.57 -6.97 11.13
N GLU A 347 18.14 -8.04 10.61
CA GLU A 347 17.46 -9.34 10.46
C GLU A 347 16.84 -9.86 11.74
#